data_11bef796464dd84b85d60ab2bac943ea
#
_entry.id   11bef796464dd84b85d60ab2bac943ea
#
_cell.length_a   1.000
_cell.length_b   1.000
_cell.length_c   1.000
_cell.angle_alpha   90.00
_cell.angle_beta   90.00
_cell.angle_gamma   90.00
#
_symmetry.space_group_name_H-M   'P 1'
#
loop_
_entity.id
_entity.type
_entity.pdbx_description
1 polymer ?
#
loop_
_entity_poly.entity_id
_entity_poly.type
_entity_poly.pdbx_seq_one_letter_code
_entity_poly.pdbx_strand_id
1 'polypeptide(L)'
;MIWIIGNAGLLGTELVELCNKQGVSYVGTDKEVSILESLALESFLASLVEKGQKPDWIINCAAYTAVDKAEDEPERCYALNAQGPQNIGRVAQAFGVRVLHVSTDYVFSGDGTRPYREDDPVAPQSIYGKTKADGEAMLLQESADAVIVRTAWLYGQYGPNFVVTMLKLMNSRDSVGVVADQKGSPTWARDLAAAILTIVGTPRAIAGIYHFTDEGEISWYEFAREIYAQGRELGLIGHECDIRPLTTAEYPIKAKRPAYSVLSKEKIKNTFGVSVPQWQESLSRYLEEQAKGLQAVL
;
A
#
# COMPACT_ATOMS: atom_id res chain seq x y z
N MET A 1 22.18 -1.41 -2.86
CA MET A 1 21.58 -0.73 -1.70
C MET A 1 20.26 -0.09 -2.09
N ILE A 2 19.29 0.05 -1.17
CA ILE A 2 17.96 0.61 -1.42
C ILE A 2 17.76 1.85 -0.54
N TRP A 3 17.14 2.92 -1.09
CA TRP A 3 16.64 4.04 -0.29
C TRP A 3 15.13 3.93 -0.16
N ILE A 4 14.62 3.77 1.07
CA ILE A 4 13.20 3.64 1.40
C ILE A 4 12.70 4.98 1.92
N ILE A 5 11.86 5.66 1.15
CA ILE A 5 11.18 6.92 1.56
C ILE A 5 9.83 6.56 2.18
N GLY A 6 9.52 7.13 3.36
CA GLY A 6 8.35 6.77 4.16
C GLY A 6 8.56 5.49 4.97
N ASN A 7 9.79 5.25 5.44
CA ASN A 7 10.20 4.05 6.16
C ASN A 7 9.51 3.85 7.52
N ALA A 8 8.92 4.89 8.11
CA ALA A 8 8.14 4.82 9.36
C ALA A 8 6.64 4.52 9.14
N GLY A 9 6.17 4.48 7.88
CA GLY A 9 4.80 4.13 7.53
C GLY A 9 4.54 2.64 7.58
N LEU A 10 3.26 2.24 7.40
CA LEU A 10 2.80 0.85 7.46
C LEU A 10 3.63 -0.08 6.54
N LEU A 11 3.78 0.26 5.26
CA LEU A 11 4.55 -0.54 4.31
C LEU A 11 6.06 -0.34 4.50
N GLY A 12 6.49 0.90 4.76
CA GLY A 12 7.92 1.20 4.92
C GLY A 12 8.56 0.41 6.06
N THR A 13 7.87 0.24 7.17
CA THR A 13 8.36 -0.55 8.31
C THR A 13 8.47 -2.03 7.96
N GLU A 14 7.50 -2.61 7.24
CA GLU A 14 7.59 -4.01 6.78
C GLU A 14 8.77 -4.21 5.81
N LEU A 15 9.04 -3.23 4.92
CA LEU A 15 10.22 -3.26 4.06
C LEU A 15 11.53 -3.23 4.88
N VAL A 16 11.62 -2.37 5.87
CA VAL A 16 12.77 -2.27 6.78
C VAL A 16 13.01 -3.59 7.50
N GLU A 17 11.96 -4.21 8.05
CA GLU A 17 12.08 -5.51 8.72
C GLU A 17 12.54 -6.61 7.78
N LEU A 18 11.97 -6.69 6.58
CA LEU A 18 12.39 -7.69 5.59
C LEU A 18 13.82 -7.45 5.11
N CYS A 19 14.24 -6.21 4.88
CA CYS A 19 15.63 -5.87 4.54
C CYS A 19 16.58 -6.36 5.63
N ASN A 20 16.29 -6.10 6.91
CA ASN A 20 17.07 -6.56 8.03
C ASN A 20 17.15 -8.10 8.09
N LYS A 21 16.01 -8.77 7.92
CA LYS A 21 15.90 -10.24 7.96
C LYS A 21 16.67 -10.92 6.81
N GLN A 22 16.70 -10.29 5.63
CA GLN A 22 17.34 -10.83 4.42
C GLN A 22 18.76 -10.31 4.20
N GLY A 23 19.26 -9.42 5.06
CA GLY A 23 20.59 -8.80 4.91
C GLY A 23 20.69 -7.86 3.71
N VAL A 24 19.56 -7.28 3.27
CA VAL A 24 19.52 -6.29 2.19
C VAL A 24 19.95 -4.93 2.72
N SER A 25 20.98 -4.33 2.13
CA SER A 25 21.45 -3.01 2.52
C SER A 25 20.44 -1.93 2.12
N TYR A 26 20.06 -1.08 3.07
CA TYR A 26 19.12 0.03 2.85
C TYR A 26 19.49 1.27 3.68
N VAL A 27 18.91 2.40 3.29
CA VAL A 27 18.77 3.61 4.10
C VAL A 27 17.28 3.99 4.09
N GLY A 28 16.76 4.40 5.23
CA GLY A 28 15.37 4.83 5.37
C GLY A 28 15.28 6.31 5.70
N THR A 29 14.28 6.99 5.14
CA THR A 29 13.90 8.37 5.49
C THR A 29 12.39 8.50 5.59
N ASP A 30 11.94 9.45 6.40
CA ASP A 30 10.54 9.86 6.51
C ASP A 30 10.44 11.39 6.34
N LYS A 31 9.83 12.08 7.27
CA LYS A 31 9.57 13.54 7.19
C LYS A 31 10.82 14.40 7.25
N GLU A 32 11.92 13.88 7.75
CA GLU A 32 13.23 14.59 7.83
C GLU A 32 13.84 14.86 6.46
N VAL A 33 13.47 14.09 5.43
CA VAL A 33 13.79 14.38 4.03
C VAL A 33 12.49 14.54 3.26
N SER A 34 12.05 15.80 3.17
CA SER A 34 10.75 16.12 2.56
C SER A 34 10.74 15.83 1.05
N ILE A 35 9.80 15.00 0.60
CA ILE A 35 9.59 14.74 -0.83
C ILE A 35 9.07 15.97 -1.60
N LEU A 36 8.60 16.99 -0.89
CA LEU A 36 8.13 18.23 -1.49
C LEU A 36 9.28 19.18 -1.86
N GLU A 37 10.48 18.92 -1.32
CA GLU A 37 11.66 19.78 -1.50
C GLU A 37 12.71 19.03 -2.33
N SER A 38 12.76 19.30 -3.64
CA SER A 38 13.74 18.66 -4.55
C SER A 38 15.19 18.82 -4.08
N LEU A 39 15.54 19.98 -3.51
CA LEU A 39 16.88 20.23 -2.97
C LEU A 39 17.20 19.36 -1.76
N ALA A 40 16.23 19.04 -0.91
CA ALA A 40 16.43 18.14 0.23
C ALA A 40 16.70 16.70 -0.25
N LEU A 41 15.92 16.22 -1.23
CA LEU A 41 16.11 14.92 -1.86
C LEU A 41 17.49 14.84 -2.55
N GLU A 42 17.84 15.87 -3.32
CA GLU A 42 19.13 15.95 -4.03
C GLU A 42 20.31 15.95 -3.06
N SER A 43 20.27 16.81 -2.04
CA SER A 43 21.33 16.90 -1.03
C SER A 43 21.52 15.59 -0.26
N PHE A 44 20.42 14.94 0.10
CA PHE A 44 20.49 13.64 0.77
C PHE A 44 21.14 12.58 -0.13
N LEU A 45 20.67 12.45 -1.38
CA LEU A 45 21.21 11.48 -2.33
C LEU A 45 22.69 11.75 -2.67
N ALA A 46 23.07 13.02 -2.84
CA ALA A 46 24.47 13.42 -3.03
C ALA A 46 25.35 12.98 -1.85
N SER A 47 24.86 13.18 -0.62
CA SER A 47 25.58 12.75 0.58
C SER A 47 25.81 11.23 0.64
N LEU A 48 24.88 10.44 0.12
CA LEU A 48 25.04 8.98 0.01
C LEU A 48 26.08 8.61 -1.05
N VAL A 49 26.06 9.30 -2.19
CA VAL A 49 27.06 9.09 -3.26
C VAL A 49 28.48 9.42 -2.77
N GLU A 50 28.67 10.54 -2.07
CA GLU A 50 29.96 10.93 -1.47
C GLU A 50 30.50 9.90 -0.48
N LYS A 51 29.60 9.22 0.24
CA LYS A 51 29.97 8.14 1.18
C LYS A 51 30.19 6.79 0.49
N GLY A 52 30.08 6.72 -0.84
CA GLY A 52 30.15 5.46 -1.59
C GLY A 52 28.94 4.54 -1.38
N GLN A 53 27.82 5.10 -0.95
CA GLN A 53 26.57 4.41 -0.62
C GLN A 53 25.43 4.75 -1.60
N LYS A 54 25.76 4.98 -2.88
CA LYS A 54 24.73 5.25 -3.90
C LYS A 54 23.70 4.11 -3.94
N PRO A 55 22.41 4.40 -3.78
CA PRO A 55 21.38 3.37 -3.93
C PRO A 55 21.19 2.99 -5.40
N ASP A 56 20.80 1.75 -5.65
CA ASP A 56 20.36 1.27 -6.97
C ASP A 56 18.88 1.62 -7.20
N TRP A 57 18.11 1.67 -6.11
CA TRP A 57 16.68 1.92 -6.10
C TRP A 57 16.27 2.91 -5.00
N ILE A 58 15.31 3.77 -5.36
CA ILE A 58 14.47 4.50 -4.42
C ILE A 58 13.11 3.81 -4.38
N ILE A 59 12.66 3.39 -3.19
CA ILE A 59 11.31 2.87 -2.98
C ILE A 59 10.49 3.96 -2.29
N ASN A 60 9.50 4.51 -3.00
CA ASN A 60 8.63 5.54 -2.46
C ASN A 60 7.35 4.92 -1.87
N CYS A 61 7.30 4.84 -0.54
CA CYS A 61 6.11 4.46 0.26
C CYS A 61 5.39 5.69 0.84
N ALA A 62 5.96 6.89 0.72
CA ALA A 62 5.36 8.10 1.24
C ALA A 62 4.15 8.52 0.40
N ALA A 63 3.02 8.79 1.05
CA ALA A 63 1.80 9.26 0.43
C ALA A 63 0.86 9.93 1.44
N TYR A 64 -0.06 10.76 0.96
CA TYR A 64 -1.25 11.15 1.69
C TYR A 64 -2.31 10.07 1.53
N THR A 65 -2.65 9.34 2.60
CA THR A 65 -3.51 8.15 2.55
C THR A 65 -4.87 8.31 3.25
N ALA A 66 -5.14 9.47 3.85
CA ALA A 66 -6.41 9.75 4.50
C ALA A 66 -7.49 10.11 3.47
N VAL A 67 -8.07 9.07 2.83
CA VAL A 67 -8.94 9.17 1.65
C VAL A 67 -10.09 10.17 1.83
N ASP A 68 -10.84 10.07 2.96
CA ASP A 68 -11.97 10.98 3.21
C ASP A 68 -11.51 12.41 3.49
N LYS A 69 -10.38 12.58 4.16
CA LYS A 69 -9.81 13.88 4.48
C LYS A 69 -9.17 14.56 3.27
N ALA A 70 -8.79 13.79 2.25
CA ALA A 70 -8.29 14.34 0.99
C ALA A 70 -9.31 15.25 0.30
N GLU A 71 -10.61 14.98 0.47
CA GLU A 71 -11.68 15.84 -0.07
C GLU A 71 -11.71 17.24 0.59
N ASP A 72 -11.18 17.36 1.81
CA ASP A 72 -11.04 18.64 2.54
C ASP A 72 -9.67 19.29 2.37
N GLU A 73 -8.63 18.50 2.04
CA GLU A 73 -7.24 18.94 1.92
C GLU A 73 -6.66 18.63 0.52
N PRO A 74 -7.34 19.02 -0.59
CA PRO A 74 -6.95 18.60 -1.94
C PRO A 74 -5.54 19.08 -2.33
N GLU A 75 -5.15 20.28 -1.93
CA GLU A 75 -3.83 20.84 -2.24
C GLU A 75 -2.70 20.05 -1.56
N ARG A 76 -2.88 19.71 -0.29
CA ARG A 76 -1.92 18.90 0.47
C ARG A 76 -1.84 17.49 -0.08
N CYS A 77 -2.99 16.91 -0.44
CA CYS A 77 -3.06 15.60 -1.06
C CYS A 77 -2.32 15.59 -2.40
N TYR A 78 -2.55 16.62 -3.25
CA TYR A 78 -1.86 16.79 -4.53
C TYR A 78 -0.34 16.97 -4.35
N ALA A 79 0.08 17.81 -3.42
CA ALA A 79 1.49 18.02 -3.16
C ALA A 79 2.21 16.70 -2.83
N LEU A 80 1.67 15.91 -1.89
CA LEU A 80 2.29 14.65 -1.46
C LEU A 80 2.16 13.53 -2.49
N ASN A 81 1.00 13.42 -3.17
CA ASN A 81 0.72 12.29 -4.05
C ASN A 81 1.10 12.51 -5.51
N ALA A 82 1.25 13.76 -5.96
CA ALA A 82 1.63 14.10 -7.34
C ALA A 82 2.99 14.79 -7.43
N GLN A 83 3.18 15.92 -6.76
CA GLN A 83 4.45 16.67 -6.83
C GLN A 83 5.60 15.91 -6.14
N GLY A 84 5.33 15.22 -5.01
CA GLY A 84 6.33 14.40 -4.33
C GLY A 84 6.94 13.33 -5.23
N PRO A 85 6.17 12.43 -5.84
CA PRO A 85 6.67 11.46 -6.83
C PRO A 85 7.40 12.09 -8.01
N GLN A 86 6.92 13.24 -8.53
CA GLN A 86 7.62 13.98 -9.58
C GLN A 86 9.02 14.39 -9.13
N ASN A 87 9.15 15.00 -7.95
CA ASN A 87 10.44 15.43 -7.41
C ASN A 87 11.41 14.24 -7.23
N ILE A 88 10.88 13.12 -6.70
CA ILE A 88 11.67 11.87 -6.56
C ILE A 88 12.16 11.40 -7.93
N GLY A 89 11.28 11.35 -8.94
CA GLY A 89 11.64 10.92 -10.29
C GLY A 89 12.74 11.80 -10.90
N ARG A 90 12.59 13.12 -10.80
CA ARG A 90 13.58 14.08 -11.31
C ARG A 90 14.95 13.91 -10.66
N VAL A 91 14.99 13.81 -9.33
CA VAL A 91 16.26 13.63 -8.60
C VAL A 91 16.85 12.26 -8.90
N ALA A 92 16.05 11.21 -8.90
CA ALA A 92 16.51 9.85 -9.23
C ALA A 92 17.13 9.78 -10.63
N GLN A 93 16.49 10.39 -11.63
CA GLN A 93 17.00 10.47 -13.00
C GLN A 93 18.36 11.19 -13.08
N ALA A 94 18.50 12.32 -12.38
CA ALA A 94 19.76 13.08 -12.36
C ALA A 94 20.95 12.27 -11.80
N PHE A 95 20.69 11.36 -10.87
CA PHE A 95 21.71 10.50 -10.26
C PHE A 95 21.81 9.10 -10.89
N GLY A 96 20.98 8.78 -11.89
CA GLY A 96 20.94 7.45 -12.48
C GLY A 96 20.54 6.37 -11.45
N VAL A 97 19.50 6.64 -10.66
CA VAL A 97 18.90 5.74 -9.67
C VAL A 97 17.49 5.39 -10.12
N ARG A 98 17.10 4.13 -10.01
CA ARG A 98 15.75 3.70 -10.40
C ARG A 98 14.72 3.97 -9.31
N VAL A 99 13.46 4.14 -9.69
CA VAL A 99 12.36 4.39 -8.76
C VAL A 99 11.33 3.26 -8.80
N LEU A 100 10.93 2.77 -7.61
CA LEU A 100 9.70 2.02 -7.43
C LEU A 100 8.73 2.86 -6.61
N HIS A 101 7.53 3.10 -7.13
CA HIS A 101 6.49 3.90 -6.49
C HIS A 101 5.25 3.08 -6.19
N VAL A 102 4.72 3.20 -4.97
CA VAL A 102 3.49 2.52 -4.56
C VAL A 102 2.29 3.41 -4.85
N SER A 103 1.35 2.89 -5.64
CA SER A 103 0.10 3.54 -6.02
C SER A 103 -1.13 2.76 -5.52
N THR A 104 -2.32 3.00 -6.08
CA THR A 104 -3.60 2.54 -5.55
C THR A 104 -4.56 2.09 -6.65
N ASP A 105 -5.51 1.24 -6.28
CA ASP A 105 -6.70 0.87 -7.04
C ASP A 105 -7.66 2.04 -7.29
N TYR A 106 -7.62 3.10 -6.46
CA TYR A 106 -8.48 4.29 -6.60
C TYR A 106 -8.22 5.11 -7.87
N VAL A 107 -7.22 4.76 -8.65
CA VAL A 107 -7.00 5.36 -9.98
C VAL A 107 -8.06 4.94 -10.99
N PHE A 108 -8.78 3.83 -10.75
CA PHE A 108 -9.84 3.34 -11.62
C PHE A 108 -11.21 3.92 -11.29
N SER A 109 -12.18 3.76 -12.21
CA SER A 109 -13.56 4.26 -12.05
C SER A 109 -14.34 3.59 -10.92
N GLY A 110 -13.99 2.34 -10.59
CA GLY A 110 -14.64 1.59 -9.53
C GLY A 110 -15.95 0.91 -9.90
N ASP A 111 -16.29 0.83 -11.18
CA ASP A 111 -17.49 0.20 -11.76
C ASP A 111 -17.18 -1.03 -12.63
N GLY A 112 -15.97 -1.57 -12.48
CA GLY A 112 -15.53 -2.76 -13.22
C GLY A 112 -16.37 -3.99 -12.94
N THR A 113 -16.41 -4.92 -13.90
CA THR A 113 -17.09 -6.24 -13.80
C THR A 113 -16.10 -7.41 -13.91
N ARG A 114 -14.83 -7.12 -14.03
CA ARG A 114 -13.70 -8.04 -14.02
C ARG A 114 -12.50 -7.38 -13.34
N PRO A 115 -11.49 -8.14 -12.92
CA PRO A 115 -10.26 -7.56 -12.37
C PRO A 115 -9.64 -6.54 -13.34
N TYR A 116 -9.33 -5.35 -12.83
CA TYR A 116 -8.66 -4.30 -13.58
C TYR A 116 -7.25 -4.72 -13.98
N ARG A 117 -6.89 -4.46 -15.23
CA ARG A 117 -5.54 -4.64 -15.77
C ARG A 117 -4.77 -3.33 -15.74
N GLU A 118 -3.46 -3.41 -15.88
CA GLU A 118 -2.59 -2.24 -15.83
C GLU A 118 -2.80 -1.27 -16.99
N ASP A 119 -3.34 -1.76 -18.12
CA ASP A 119 -3.67 -1.01 -19.33
C ASP A 119 -5.14 -0.55 -19.42
N ASP A 120 -5.96 -0.87 -18.41
CA ASP A 120 -7.32 -0.36 -18.32
C ASP A 120 -7.33 1.17 -18.10
N PRO A 121 -8.33 1.89 -18.65
CA PRO A 121 -8.42 3.34 -18.53
C PRO A 121 -8.48 3.81 -17.07
N VAL A 122 -7.65 4.79 -16.75
CA VAL A 122 -7.64 5.48 -15.45
C VAL A 122 -8.78 6.51 -15.43
N ALA A 123 -9.65 6.44 -14.42
CA ALA A 123 -10.82 7.33 -14.27
C ALA A 123 -11.20 7.54 -12.80
N PRO A 124 -10.31 8.12 -11.97
CA PRO A 124 -10.48 8.24 -10.52
C PRO A 124 -11.72 9.06 -10.14
N GLN A 125 -12.42 8.63 -9.08
CA GLN A 125 -13.66 9.23 -8.61
C GLN A 125 -13.52 10.06 -7.32
N SER A 126 -12.30 10.16 -6.76
CA SER A 126 -11.99 10.89 -5.53
C SER A 126 -10.73 11.74 -5.72
N ILE A 127 -10.55 12.75 -4.87
CA ILE A 127 -9.32 13.57 -4.84
C ILE A 127 -8.09 12.68 -4.60
N TYR A 128 -8.19 11.73 -3.66
CA TYR A 128 -7.11 10.77 -3.42
C TYR A 128 -6.71 10.01 -4.69
N GLY A 129 -7.69 9.38 -5.35
CA GLY A 129 -7.43 8.61 -6.59
C GLY A 129 -6.86 9.48 -7.71
N LYS A 130 -7.41 10.70 -7.90
CA LYS A 130 -6.94 11.65 -8.89
C LYS A 130 -5.48 12.04 -8.66
N THR A 131 -5.15 12.44 -7.43
CA THR A 131 -3.78 12.87 -7.10
C THR A 131 -2.76 11.74 -7.20
N LYS A 132 -3.16 10.48 -6.91
CA LYS A 132 -2.31 9.30 -7.12
C LYS A 132 -2.08 9.04 -8.62
N ALA A 133 -3.13 9.13 -9.44
CA ALA A 133 -3.02 8.97 -10.89
C ALA A 133 -2.14 10.08 -11.52
N ASP A 134 -2.31 11.33 -11.09
CA ASP A 134 -1.45 12.43 -11.52
C ASP A 134 0.02 12.16 -11.13
N GLY A 135 0.26 11.62 -9.93
CA GLY A 135 1.60 11.24 -9.47
C GLY A 135 2.26 10.14 -10.29
N GLU A 136 1.50 9.12 -10.69
CA GLU A 136 1.99 8.09 -11.62
C GLU A 136 2.47 8.72 -12.94
N ALA A 137 1.63 9.58 -13.53
CA ALA A 137 1.93 10.24 -14.79
C ALA A 137 3.15 11.16 -14.71
N MET A 138 3.21 12.00 -13.65
CA MET A 138 4.31 12.93 -13.42
C MET A 138 5.64 12.21 -13.12
N LEU A 139 5.59 11.12 -12.35
CA LEU A 139 6.78 10.28 -12.13
C LEU A 139 7.31 9.68 -13.43
N LEU A 140 6.44 9.10 -14.27
CA LEU A 140 6.84 8.50 -15.53
C LEU A 140 7.37 9.50 -16.56
N GLN A 141 6.95 10.78 -16.49
CA GLN A 141 7.52 11.86 -17.29
C GLN A 141 8.97 12.18 -16.91
N GLU A 142 9.29 12.11 -15.62
CA GLU A 142 10.64 12.41 -15.11
C GLU A 142 11.57 11.18 -15.14
N SER A 143 11.02 9.97 -14.95
CA SER A 143 11.76 8.70 -14.86
C SER A 143 11.01 7.60 -15.63
N ALA A 144 11.25 7.50 -16.93
CA ALA A 144 10.55 6.56 -17.81
C ALA A 144 10.84 5.08 -17.49
N ASP A 145 11.90 4.79 -16.74
CA ASP A 145 12.29 3.46 -16.28
C ASP A 145 11.75 3.11 -14.89
N ALA A 146 10.89 3.95 -14.32
CA ALA A 146 10.25 3.70 -13.03
C ALA A 146 9.34 2.47 -13.08
N VAL A 147 9.23 1.81 -11.91
CA VAL A 147 8.24 0.77 -11.64
C VAL A 147 7.17 1.34 -10.73
N ILE A 148 5.90 1.20 -11.10
CA ILE A 148 4.76 1.59 -10.28
C ILE A 148 4.01 0.33 -9.86
N VAL A 149 3.74 0.17 -8.56
CA VAL A 149 2.94 -0.94 -8.04
C VAL A 149 1.66 -0.38 -7.44
N ARG A 150 0.53 -0.62 -8.10
CA ARG A 150 -0.80 -0.32 -7.56
C ARG A 150 -1.22 -1.43 -6.62
N THR A 151 -1.73 -1.06 -5.45
CA THR A 151 -2.22 -1.96 -4.41
C THR A 151 -3.57 -1.52 -3.87
N ALA A 152 -4.22 -2.36 -3.07
CA ALA A 152 -5.53 -2.08 -2.47
C ALA A 152 -5.62 -2.65 -1.06
N TRP A 153 -6.47 -2.08 -0.20
CA TRP A 153 -6.88 -2.60 1.10
C TRP A 153 -5.71 -3.04 1.99
N LEU A 154 -4.67 -2.21 2.04
CA LEU A 154 -3.44 -2.52 2.74
C LEU A 154 -3.65 -2.56 4.25
N TYR A 155 -3.22 -3.66 4.89
CA TYR A 155 -3.20 -3.82 6.33
C TYR A 155 -1.86 -4.37 6.80
N GLY A 156 -1.55 -4.19 8.09
CA GLY A 156 -0.30 -4.65 8.66
C GLY A 156 -0.18 -4.29 10.14
N GLN A 157 0.98 -4.57 10.71
CA GLN A 157 1.24 -4.41 12.13
C GLN A 157 1.34 -2.93 12.54
N TYR A 158 1.77 -2.07 11.65
CA TYR A 158 2.10 -0.68 11.94
C TYR A 158 1.03 0.28 11.42
N GLY A 159 0.64 1.23 12.27
CA GLY A 159 -0.33 2.26 11.93
C GLY A 159 -1.80 1.80 11.86
N PRO A 160 -2.72 2.75 11.68
CA PRO A 160 -4.14 2.46 11.60
C PRO A 160 -4.48 1.73 10.29
N ASN A 161 -5.25 0.66 10.41
CA ASN A 161 -5.76 -0.10 9.26
C ASN A 161 -7.09 -0.80 9.59
N PHE A 162 -7.72 -1.41 8.61
CA PHE A 162 -9.03 -2.03 8.76
C PHE A 162 -9.01 -3.17 9.78
N VAL A 163 -8.02 -4.08 9.73
CA VAL A 163 -7.95 -5.24 10.64
C VAL A 163 -7.83 -4.80 12.08
N VAL A 164 -6.90 -3.89 12.40
CA VAL A 164 -6.73 -3.34 13.75
C VAL A 164 -8.00 -2.65 14.24
N THR A 165 -8.67 -1.91 13.34
CA THR A 165 -9.93 -1.23 13.65
C THR A 165 -11.04 -2.24 13.97
N MET A 166 -11.17 -3.31 13.18
CA MET A 166 -12.18 -4.35 13.40
C MET A 166 -11.92 -5.12 14.69
N LEU A 167 -10.68 -5.54 14.96
CA LEU A 167 -10.33 -6.18 16.24
C LEU A 167 -10.72 -5.34 17.45
N LYS A 168 -10.45 -4.01 17.40
CA LYS A 168 -10.83 -3.08 18.47
C LYS A 168 -12.33 -2.93 18.63
N LEU A 169 -13.06 -2.76 17.51
CA LEU A 169 -14.51 -2.57 17.53
C LEU A 169 -15.23 -3.83 18.01
N MET A 170 -14.82 -5.00 17.53
CA MET A 170 -15.41 -6.30 17.88
C MET A 170 -15.13 -6.71 19.35
N ASN A 171 -14.09 -6.17 19.97
CA ASN A 171 -13.84 -6.34 21.40
C ASN A 171 -14.61 -5.35 22.30
N SER A 172 -15.25 -4.33 21.75
CA SER A 172 -15.87 -3.26 22.52
C SER A 172 -17.34 -3.00 22.21
N ARG A 173 -17.91 -3.70 21.22
CA ARG A 173 -19.30 -3.50 20.77
C ARG A 173 -20.02 -4.82 20.56
N ASP A 174 -21.31 -4.84 20.87
CA ASP A 174 -22.18 -6.00 20.64
C ASP A 174 -22.50 -6.20 19.15
N SER A 175 -22.38 -5.15 18.34
CA SER A 175 -22.53 -5.25 16.88
C SER A 175 -21.71 -4.21 16.13
N VAL A 176 -21.25 -4.59 14.92
CA VAL A 176 -20.54 -3.73 13.97
C VAL A 176 -21.15 -3.88 12.58
N GLY A 177 -21.58 -2.76 11.99
CA GLY A 177 -22.02 -2.72 10.60
C GLY A 177 -20.83 -2.54 9.65
N VAL A 178 -20.77 -3.34 8.58
CA VAL A 178 -19.68 -3.29 7.59
C VAL A 178 -20.23 -3.36 6.18
N VAL A 179 -19.71 -2.54 5.28
CA VAL A 179 -20.15 -2.43 3.88
C VAL A 179 -19.94 -3.75 3.14
N ALA A 180 -21.00 -4.24 2.47
CA ALA A 180 -21.02 -5.52 1.78
C ALA A 180 -21.11 -5.43 0.24
N ASP A 181 -21.37 -4.23 -0.29
CA ASP A 181 -21.55 -3.96 -1.72
C ASP A 181 -20.32 -3.32 -2.40
N GLN A 182 -19.16 -3.28 -1.70
CA GLN A 182 -17.86 -2.90 -2.26
C GLN A 182 -16.96 -4.11 -2.30
N LYS A 183 -16.41 -4.43 -3.48
CA LYS A 183 -15.55 -5.58 -3.70
C LYS A 183 -14.12 -5.18 -4.04
N GLY A 184 -13.17 -5.89 -3.44
CA GLY A 184 -11.74 -5.69 -3.62
C GLY A 184 -10.95 -6.90 -3.16
N SER A 185 -9.65 -6.71 -2.95
CA SER A 185 -8.73 -7.74 -2.42
C SER A 185 -7.91 -7.15 -1.28
N PRO A 186 -7.92 -7.74 -0.08
CA PRO A 186 -7.02 -7.35 0.99
C PRO A 186 -5.56 -7.56 0.59
N THR A 187 -4.66 -6.80 1.19
CA THR A 187 -3.22 -6.94 0.98
C THR A 187 -2.49 -6.83 2.31
N TRP A 188 -1.81 -7.89 2.71
CA TRP A 188 -0.89 -7.77 3.84
C TRP A 188 0.37 -7.02 3.41
N ALA A 189 0.73 -5.96 4.14
CA ALA A 189 1.87 -5.11 3.81
C ALA A 189 3.19 -5.88 3.72
N ARG A 190 3.35 -6.97 4.47
CA ARG A 190 4.52 -7.84 4.38
C ARG A 190 4.60 -8.60 3.05
N ASP A 191 3.46 -9.05 2.53
CA ASP A 191 3.42 -9.73 1.23
C ASP A 191 3.72 -8.74 0.09
N LEU A 192 3.18 -7.52 0.17
CA LEU A 192 3.56 -6.44 -0.76
C LEU A 192 5.05 -6.07 -0.64
N ALA A 193 5.58 -5.96 0.58
CA ALA A 193 7.00 -5.68 0.80
C ALA A 193 7.90 -6.78 0.21
N ALA A 194 7.52 -8.05 0.36
CA ALA A 194 8.23 -9.18 -0.25
C ALA A 194 8.19 -9.12 -1.79
N ALA A 195 7.04 -8.77 -2.38
CA ALA A 195 6.91 -8.56 -3.81
C ALA A 195 7.80 -7.42 -4.31
N ILE A 196 7.82 -6.29 -3.59
CA ILE A 196 8.69 -5.15 -3.90
C ILE A 196 10.17 -5.55 -3.86
N LEU A 197 10.61 -6.28 -2.83
CA LEU A 197 12.00 -6.75 -2.73
C LEU A 197 12.35 -7.73 -3.86
N THR A 198 11.42 -8.57 -4.29
CA THR A 198 11.58 -9.43 -5.47
C THR A 198 11.81 -8.61 -6.74
N ILE A 199 11.00 -7.56 -6.96
CA ILE A 199 11.12 -6.66 -8.12
C ILE A 199 12.49 -5.99 -8.13
N VAL A 200 12.87 -5.31 -7.04
CA VAL A 200 14.13 -4.54 -6.99
C VAL A 200 15.37 -5.43 -6.96
N GLY A 201 15.23 -6.69 -6.55
CA GLY A 201 16.25 -7.72 -6.61
C GLY A 201 16.43 -8.35 -7.99
N THR A 202 15.49 -8.12 -8.92
CA THR A 202 15.57 -8.66 -10.29
C THR A 202 16.57 -7.83 -11.12
N PRO A 203 17.64 -8.44 -11.68
CA PRO A 203 18.75 -7.70 -12.31
C PRO A 203 18.31 -6.79 -13.48
N ARG A 204 17.25 -7.13 -14.17
CA ARG A 204 16.67 -6.38 -15.29
C ARG A 204 15.17 -6.15 -15.07
N ALA A 205 14.82 -5.57 -13.92
CA ALA A 205 13.43 -5.25 -13.64
C ALA A 205 12.85 -4.37 -14.77
N ILE A 206 11.76 -4.82 -15.36
CA ILE A 206 11.12 -4.14 -16.49
C ILE A 206 10.30 -2.97 -15.93
N ALA A 207 10.53 -1.78 -16.49
CA ALA A 207 9.77 -0.57 -16.18
C ALA A 207 8.28 -0.72 -16.49
N GLY A 208 7.45 0.06 -15.81
CA GLY A 208 6.02 0.12 -16.08
C GLY A 208 5.15 -0.03 -14.85
N ILE A 209 3.85 -0.12 -15.08
CA ILE A 209 2.83 -0.26 -14.05
C ILE A 209 2.53 -1.74 -13.82
N TYR A 210 2.41 -2.13 -12.57
CA TYR A 210 2.08 -3.48 -12.09
C TYR A 210 1.04 -3.41 -10.98
N HIS A 211 0.32 -4.51 -10.79
CA HIS A 211 -0.67 -4.64 -9.72
C HIS A 211 -0.22 -5.71 -8.73
N PHE A 212 -0.40 -5.42 -7.44
CA PHE A 212 -0.21 -6.40 -6.37
C PHE A 212 -1.27 -6.22 -5.28
N THR A 213 -2.05 -7.27 -5.05
CA THR A 213 -2.87 -7.53 -3.86
C THR A 213 -2.75 -9.01 -3.56
N ASP A 214 -3.15 -9.46 -2.38
CA ASP A 214 -3.30 -10.90 -2.18
C ASP A 214 -4.42 -11.44 -3.07
N GLU A 215 -4.46 -12.76 -3.32
CA GLU A 215 -5.49 -13.39 -4.14
C GLU A 215 -6.83 -13.42 -3.44
N GLY A 216 -7.88 -13.26 -4.21
CA GLY A 216 -9.28 -13.30 -3.77
C GLY A 216 -10.04 -12.05 -4.16
N GLU A 217 -11.36 -12.19 -4.24
CA GLU A 217 -12.34 -11.14 -4.46
C GLU A 217 -13.37 -11.22 -3.37
N ILE A 218 -13.44 -10.22 -2.49
CA ILE A 218 -14.34 -10.20 -1.34
C ILE A 218 -14.88 -8.79 -1.08
N SER A 219 -15.92 -8.69 -0.26
CA SER A 219 -16.41 -7.45 0.32
C SER A 219 -15.69 -7.12 1.64
N TRP A 220 -15.79 -5.87 2.09
CA TRP A 220 -15.34 -5.49 3.44
C TRP A 220 -16.07 -6.27 4.53
N TYR A 221 -17.35 -6.61 4.31
CA TYR A 221 -18.14 -7.43 5.22
C TYR A 221 -17.57 -8.85 5.36
N GLU A 222 -17.24 -9.50 4.23
CA GLU A 222 -16.63 -10.83 4.23
C GLU A 222 -15.26 -10.79 4.91
N PHE A 223 -14.47 -9.75 4.67
CA PHE A 223 -13.19 -9.56 5.34
C PHE A 223 -13.36 -9.40 6.86
N ALA A 224 -14.33 -8.59 7.30
CA ALA A 224 -14.62 -8.40 8.73
C ALA A 224 -15.08 -9.71 9.41
N ARG A 225 -15.88 -10.52 8.72
CA ARG A 225 -16.31 -11.84 9.23
C ARG A 225 -15.13 -12.79 9.45
N GLU A 226 -14.20 -12.82 8.51
CA GLU A 226 -13.01 -13.67 8.62
C GLU A 226 -12.08 -13.19 9.74
N ILE A 227 -11.88 -11.87 9.87
CA ILE A 227 -11.15 -11.27 10.99
C ILE A 227 -11.78 -11.71 12.33
N TYR A 228 -13.12 -11.70 12.42
CA TYR A 228 -13.82 -12.13 13.61
C TYR A 228 -13.62 -13.61 13.89
N ALA A 229 -13.81 -14.48 12.90
CA ALA A 229 -13.69 -15.92 13.06
C ALA A 229 -12.29 -16.31 13.55
N GLN A 230 -11.25 -15.91 12.83
CA GLN A 230 -9.87 -16.21 13.19
C GLN A 230 -9.44 -15.50 14.49
N GLY A 231 -9.90 -14.26 14.71
CA GLY A 231 -9.63 -13.50 15.92
C GLY A 231 -10.21 -14.15 17.17
N ARG A 232 -11.38 -14.78 17.07
CA ARG A 232 -12.00 -15.59 18.14
C ARG A 232 -11.17 -16.84 18.45
N GLU A 233 -10.80 -17.59 17.41
CA GLU A 233 -9.99 -18.81 17.54
C GLU A 233 -8.62 -18.55 18.19
N LEU A 234 -8.00 -17.42 17.86
CA LEU A 234 -6.69 -17.03 18.38
C LEU A 234 -6.76 -16.29 19.73
N GLY A 235 -7.96 -16.06 20.28
CA GLY A 235 -8.14 -15.33 21.53
C GLY A 235 -7.88 -13.82 21.45
N LEU A 236 -7.78 -13.26 20.23
CA LEU A 236 -7.65 -11.82 19.99
C LEU A 236 -8.97 -11.08 20.19
N ILE A 237 -10.10 -11.78 20.07
CA ILE A 237 -11.44 -11.26 20.32
C ILE A 237 -12.10 -12.10 21.42
N GLY A 238 -12.28 -11.49 22.60
CA GLY A 238 -12.93 -12.11 23.76
C GLY A 238 -14.45 -11.88 23.78
N HIS A 239 -14.94 -10.82 23.14
CA HIS A 239 -16.32 -10.38 23.17
C HIS A 239 -17.14 -10.97 22.00
N GLU A 240 -18.42 -11.28 22.26
CA GLU A 240 -19.36 -11.66 21.18
C GLU A 240 -19.82 -10.38 20.45
N CYS A 241 -19.69 -10.41 19.13
CA CYS A 241 -20.05 -9.27 18.29
C CYS A 241 -20.81 -9.73 17.05
N ASP A 242 -22.00 -9.16 16.81
CA ASP A 242 -22.79 -9.39 15.62
C ASP A 242 -22.27 -8.51 14.47
N ILE A 243 -21.83 -9.12 13.36
CA ILE A 243 -21.32 -8.39 12.20
C ILE A 243 -22.42 -8.30 11.16
N ARG A 244 -22.89 -7.06 10.91
CA ARG A 244 -24.04 -6.81 10.03
C ARG A 244 -23.60 -6.25 8.68
N PRO A 245 -24.14 -6.78 7.57
CA PRO A 245 -23.89 -6.19 6.27
C PRO A 245 -24.62 -4.84 6.16
N LEU A 246 -23.91 -3.84 5.61
CA LEU A 246 -24.46 -2.54 5.23
C LEU A 246 -24.28 -2.34 3.72
N THR A 247 -25.14 -1.54 3.14
CA THR A 247 -24.89 -0.98 1.82
C THR A 247 -24.03 0.29 1.92
N THR A 248 -23.41 0.68 0.83
CA THR A 248 -22.65 1.94 0.74
C THR A 248 -23.53 3.15 1.11
N ALA A 249 -24.83 3.12 0.75
CA ALA A 249 -25.78 4.19 1.06
C ALA A 249 -26.05 4.34 2.57
N GLU A 250 -25.97 3.24 3.34
CA GLU A 250 -26.15 3.24 4.80
C GLU A 250 -24.88 3.68 5.57
N TYR A 251 -23.76 3.78 4.87
CA TYR A 251 -22.48 4.18 5.45
C TYR A 251 -21.95 5.47 4.78
N PRO A 252 -22.51 6.63 5.14
CA PRO A 252 -22.14 7.88 4.49
C PRO A 252 -20.70 8.25 4.79
N ILE A 253 -19.92 8.38 3.72
CA ILE A 253 -18.52 8.81 3.72
C ILE A 253 -18.33 9.92 2.68
N LYS A 254 -17.28 10.73 2.85
CA LYS A 254 -17.04 11.89 1.99
C LYS A 254 -16.53 11.51 0.62
N ALA A 255 -15.47 10.70 0.60
CA ALA A 255 -14.87 10.25 -0.65
C ALA A 255 -15.68 9.13 -1.28
N LYS A 256 -15.95 9.24 -2.57
CA LYS A 256 -16.57 8.15 -3.33
C LYS A 256 -15.62 6.97 -3.40
N ARG A 257 -16.05 5.82 -2.84
CA ARG A 257 -15.30 4.58 -2.87
C ARG A 257 -15.71 3.72 -4.05
N PRO A 258 -14.76 2.97 -4.67
CA PRO A 258 -15.08 2.06 -5.77
C PRO A 258 -16.01 0.93 -5.28
N ALA A 259 -17.06 0.63 -6.06
CA ALA A 259 -17.90 -0.54 -5.83
C ALA A 259 -17.16 -1.83 -6.20
N TYR A 260 -16.22 -1.73 -7.16
CA TYR A 260 -15.35 -2.83 -7.60
C TYR A 260 -13.92 -2.34 -7.79
N SER A 261 -12.96 -2.92 -7.07
CA SER A 261 -11.55 -2.51 -7.15
C SER A 261 -10.57 -3.68 -7.23
N VAL A 262 -11.03 -4.86 -7.62
CA VAL A 262 -10.16 -6.03 -7.77
C VAL A 262 -9.13 -5.79 -8.87
N LEU A 263 -7.85 -6.07 -8.58
CA LEU A 263 -6.73 -5.90 -9.49
C LEU A 263 -6.26 -7.25 -10.05
N SER A 264 -5.95 -7.31 -11.34
CA SER A 264 -5.28 -8.47 -11.96
C SER A 264 -3.82 -8.49 -11.56
N LYS A 265 -3.31 -9.64 -11.14
CA LYS A 265 -1.90 -9.87 -10.74
C LYS A 265 -1.12 -10.67 -11.79
N GLU A 266 -1.71 -10.91 -12.96
CA GLU A 266 -1.08 -11.74 -14.00
C GLU A 266 0.25 -11.16 -14.48
N LYS A 267 0.28 -9.84 -14.72
CA LYS A 267 1.46 -9.16 -15.24
C LYS A 267 2.65 -9.26 -14.28
N ILE A 268 2.47 -8.96 -13.00
CA ILE A 268 3.54 -9.01 -12.00
C ILE A 268 4.07 -10.43 -11.80
N LYS A 269 3.17 -11.44 -11.77
CA LYS A 269 3.53 -12.86 -11.68
C LYS A 269 4.38 -13.29 -12.88
N ASN A 270 3.93 -12.98 -14.09
CA ASN A 270 4.60 -13.39 -15.32
C ASN A 270 5.93 -12.67 -15.54
N THR A 271 6.04 -11.41 -15.09
CA THR A 271 7.23 -10.58 -15.31
C THR A 271 8.33 -10.86 -14.29
N PHE A 272 7.97 -11.02 -13.01
CA PHE A 272 8.93 -11.07 -11.91
C PHE A 272 8.90 -12.40 -11.14
N GLY A 273 7.99 -13.30 -11.46
CA GLY A 273 7.83 -14.55 -10.70
C GLY A 273 7.36 -14.31 -9.26
N VAL A 274 6.69 -13.19 -9.00
CA VAL A 274 6.18 -12.86 -7.67
C VAL A 274 5.13 -13.89 -7.25
N SER A 275 5.30 -14.43 -6.04
CA SER A 275 4.28 -15.27 -5.40
C SER A 275 3.21 -14.37 -4.79
N VAL A 276 1.95 -14.71 -5.06
CA VAL A 276 0.79 -13.99 -4.52
C VAL A 276 -0.01 -14.97 -3.68
N PRO A 277 -0.02 -14.82 -2.35
CA PRO A 277 -0.75 -15.74 -1.46
C PRO A 277 -2.26 -15.48 -1.51
N GLN A 278 -3.05 -16.45 -1.02
CA GLN A 278 -4.46 -16.24 -0.75
C GLN A 278 -4.64 -15.31 0.45
N TRP A 279 -5.58 -14.40 0.37
CA TRP A 279 -5.80 -13.38 1.42
C TRP A 279 -6.10 -13.98 2.80
N GLN A 280 -6.78 -15.14 2.86
CA GLN A 280 -7.05 -15.83 4.11
C GLN A 280 -5.76 -16.33 4.78
N GLU A 281 -4.83 -16.85 3.99
CA GLU A 281 -3.53 -17.32 4.48
C GLU A 281 -2.69 -16.16 5.03
N SER A 282 -2.71 -15.04 4.32
CA SER A 282 -2.02 -13.81 4.76
C SER A 282 -2.63 -13.24 6.03
N LEU A 283 -3.97 -13.23 6.13
CA LEU A 283 -4.67 -12.80 7.35
C LEU A 283 -4.34 -13.73 8.52
N SER A 284 -4.34 -15.05 8.31
CA SER A 284 -4.02 -16.03 9.36
C SER A 284 -2.62 -15.80 9.92
N ARG A 285 -1.62 -15.70 9.05
CA ARG A 285 -0.23 -15.41 9.47
C ARG A 285 -0.11 -14.10 10.23
N TYR A 286 -0.80 -13.05 9.76
CA TYR A 286 -0.82 -11.76 10.43
C TYR A 286 -1.44 -11.85 11.83
N LEU A 287 -2.62 -12.46 11.97
CA LEU A 287 -3.31 -12.59 13.27
C LEU A 287 -2.56 -13.49 14.25
N GLU A 288 -1.91 -14.57 13.79
CA GLU A 288 -1.02 -15.39 14.62
C GLU A 288 0.16 -14.58 15.20
N GLU A 289 0.75 -13.69 14.40
CA GLU A 289 1.82 -12.80 14.88
C GLU A 289 1.31 -11.82 15.92
N GLN A 290 0.11 -11.27 15.73
CA GLN A 290 -0.54 -10.41 16.74
C GLN A 290 -0.79 -11.16 18.06
N ALA A 291 -1.27 -12.39 18.00
CA ALA A 291 -1.52 -13.22 19.19
C ALA A 291 -0.23 -13.53 19.96
N LYS A 292 0.86 -13.86 19.25
CA LYS A 292 2.18 -14.08 19.86
C LYS A 292 2.72 -12.80 20.54
N GLY A 293 2.53 -11.63 19.90
CA GLY A 293 2.93 -10.34 20.46
C GLY A 293 2.21 -10.01 21.77
N LEU A 294 0.91 -10.33 21.86
CA LEU A 294 0.14 -10.16 23.10
C LEU A 294 0.60 -11.10 24.22
N GLN A 295 0.90 -12.36 23.90
CA GLN A 295 1.38 -13.35 24.89
C GLN A 295 2.78 -13.02 25.42
N ALA A 296 3.61 -12.32 24.65
CA ALA A 296 4.95 -11.91 25.09
C ALA A 296 4.96 -10.70 26.03
N VAL A 297 3.83 -10.00 26.16
CA VAL A 297 3.67 -8.80 27.01
C VAL A 297 2.95 -9.12 28.32
N LEU A 298 2.29 -10.29 28.43
CA LEU A 298 1.67 -10.83 29.65
C LEU A 298 2.64 -11.70 30.43
#